data_10d4f556450af0a015878d0117d50b26
#
_entry.id   10d4f556450af0a015878d0117d50b26
#
_cell.length_a   1.000
_cell.length_b   1.000
_cell.length_c   1.000
_cell.angle_alpha   90.00
_cell.angle_beta   90.00
_cell.angle_gamma   90.00
#
_symmetry.space_group_name_H-M   'P 1'
#
loop_
_entity.id
_entity.type
_entity.pdbx_description
1 polymer ?
#
loop_
_entity_poly.entity_id
_entity_poly.type
_entity_poly.pdbx_seq_one_letter_code
_entity_poly.pdbx_strand_id
1 'polypeptide(L)'
;MVDFKADERLNTLNHSCAHVMAQAVKHLYPQAKFWVGPVVKEGFYYDIDLGDDIINDEAIAAIEKEMKKVCKEGKKIYRREISKAEAMEMFKDDPYKLDLIEGLEDGNISVYDQGDFTDLCRGPHVDNTKLCKNFKLVKYSGVYWKGDANNHVMQRIYGVCFTTPEELEEHLKLLEEAKDRDHRKIGKEMNLFMSDDLVGRGLPMFLPKGYTVWQELENYIKAKERKLGYLHVMTPCVGTVNLYKTSGHWDHYKDNMFPAMEVEGESFVLRPMNCPHHMMIYANRMHSYKDLPIRIGEIAHDFRFEASGTLKGIERGRHFCQNDAHLFVTPEQIESEFSQVVDLIFDTYKDFNITDYRCVLSLRDPADKVKYHDDDEMWNTAENALRKVLDDLGIDYTEEIGEAAFYGPKLDVNVKPAIGNEYTLSTCQLDFCLPAKFNLTYIDKDGTKKTPVVLHRAILGSLDRFMAYILEETKGNLPLWLAPVQARIIPVKNEDEELNAYSHELLSYLDENGIRVEIDERAEKLGYRVRAAQVEKVPYLIILGKNEVKDGTVSYRLHGEQDTTTVPKEEFLAMLKDEIATKKINPAALK
;
A
#
# COMPACT_ATOMS: atom_id res chain seq x y z
N MET A 1 10.50 8.92 -6.80
CA MET A 1 11.62 9.25 -5.86
C MET A 1 12.92 8.65 -6.38
N VAL A 2 14.06 9.25 -6.05
CA VAL A 2 15.39 8.75 -6.47
C VAL A 2 15.70 7.43 -5.77
N ASP A 3 16.26 6.46 -6.50
CA ASP A 3 16.80 5.22 -5.92
C ASP A 3 18.30 5.41 -5.65
N PHE A 4 18.64 5.71 -4.39
CA PHE A 4 20.03 5.98 -3.97
C PHE A 4 20.93 4.75 -4.09
N LYS A 5 20.38 3.54 -4.07
CA LYS A 5 21.16 2.31 -4.20
C LYS A 5 21.51 2.01 -5.65
N ALA A 6 20.63 2.33 -6.59
CA ALA A 6 20.83 2.07 -8.01
C ALA A 6 21.69 3.13 -8.72
N ASP A 7 21.70 4.38 -8.25
CA ASP A 7 22.55 5.46 -8.77
C ASP A 7 23.95 5.38 -8.15
N GLU A 8 24.95 4.95 -8.91
CA GLU A 8 26.33 4.74 -8.43
C GLU A 8 26.93 6.00 -7.77
N ARG A 9 26.66 7.17 -8.33
CA ARG A 9 27.16 8.47 -7.81
C ARG A 9 26.54 8.78 -6.45
N LEU A 10 25.21 8.67 -6.35
CA LEU A 10 24.49 8.92 -5.11
C LEU A 10 24.76 7.83 -4.08
N ASN A 11 24.93 6.59 -4.50
CA ASN A 11 25.32 5.48 -3.63
C ASN A 11 26.64 5.77 -2.92
N THR A 12 27.70 6.08 -3.69
CA THR A 12 29.01 6.40 -3.14
C THR A 12 28.98 7.63 -2.22
N LEU A 13 28.21 8.66 -2.59
CA LEU A 13 28.06 9.88 -1.80
C LEU A 13 27.33 9.61 -0.48
N ASN A 14 26.21 8.88 -0.52
CA ASN A 14 25.42 8.54 0.67
C ASN A 14 26.18 7.58 1.60
N HIS A 15 26.93 6.61 1.05
CA HIS A 15 27.80 5.75 1.84
C HIS A 15 28.86 6.56 2.60
N SER A 16 29.46 7.55 1.95
CA SER A 16 30.42 8.44 2.59
C SER A 16 29.78 9.37 3.62
N CYS A 17 28.54 9.83 3.35
CA CYS A 17 27.78 10.63 4.29
C CYS A 17 27.40 9.86 5.55
N ALA A 18 27.15 8.54 5.45
CA ALA A 18 26.97 7.66 6.60
C ALA A 18 28.19 7.65 7.52
N HIS A 19 29.41 7.61 6.96
CA HIS A 19 30.65 7.74 7.73
C HIS A 19 30.84 9.14 8.35
N VAL A 20 30.46 10.21 7.64
CA VAL A 20 30.44 11.59 8.22
C VAL A 20 29.50 11.66 9.40
N MET A 21 28.33 11.02 9.33
CA MET A 21 27.39 10.92 10.44
C MET A 21 27.98 10.11 11.61
N ALA A 22 28.58 8.94 11.32
CA ALA A 22 29.21 8.12 12.36
C ALA A 22 30.33 8.88 13.09
N GLN A 23 31.20 9.61 12.37
CA GLN A 23 32.21 10.49 12.96
C GLN A 23 31.59 11.58 13.84
N ALA A 24 30.55 12.24 13.36
CA ALA A 24 29.85 13.27 14.14
C ALA A 24 29.21 12.71 15.42
N VAL A 25 28.60 11.52 15.33
CA VAL A 25 28.08 10.81 16.51
C VAL A 25 29.20 10.47 17.48
N LYS A 26 30.36 9.97 17.00
CA LYS A 26 31.51 9.63 17.84
C LYS A 26 32.08 10.83 18.57
N HIS A 27 32.07 12.02 17.95
CA HIS A 27 32.49 13.28 18.59
C HIS A 27 31.56 13.68 19.75
N LEU A 28 30.24 13.50 19.58
CA LEU A 28 29.24 13.88 20.59
C LEU A 28 29.04 12.80 21.66
N TYR A 29 29.21 11.55 21.27
CA TYR A 29 29.02 10.36 22.10
C TYR A 29 30.25 9.45 22.01
N PRO A 30 31.34 9.76 22.75
CA PRO A 30 32.59 8.98 22.67
C PRO A 30 32.44 7.48 22.97
N GLN A 31 31.43 7.10 23.76
CA GLN A 31 31.09 5.72 24.10
C GLN A 31 30.35 4.99 22.97
N ALA A 32 29.85 5.68 21.93
CA ALA A 32 29.08 5.11 20.85
C ALA A 32 29.82 3.95 20.16
N LYS A 33 29.10 2.88 19.87
CA LYS A 33 29.57 1.71 19.10
C LYS A 33 28.74 1.58 17.85
N PHE A 34 29.35 1.03 16.79
CA PHE A 34 28.79 1.10 15.44
C PHE A 34 28.67 -0.28 14.84
N TRP A 35 27.50 -0.60 14.28
CA TRP A 35 27.34 -1.85 13.56
C TRP A 35 27.55 -1.66 12.06
N VAL A 36 26.50 -1.30 11.30
CA VAL A 36 26.55 -1.16 9.82
C VAL A 36 25.87 0.13 9.36
N GLY A 37 26.42 0.70 8.27
CA GLY A 37 25.91 1.94 7.65
C GLY A 37 25.69 1.84 6.14
N PRO A 38 24.78 0.94 5.65
CA PRO A 38 24.56 0.75 4.22
C PRO A 38 23.74 1.86 3.59
N VAL A 39 23.88 2.00 2.27
CA VAL A 39 22.95 2.73 1.43
C VAL A 39 21.78 1.82 1.06
N VAL A 40 20.59 2.37 1.20
CA VAL A 40 19.33 1.74 0.83
C VAL A 40 18.63 2.57 -0.25
N LYS A 41 17.52 2.07 -0.77
CA LYS A 41 16.78 2.76 -1.84
C LYS A 41 16.41 4.21 -1.48
N GLU A 42 16.06 4.47 -0.22
CA GLU A 42 15.57 5.75 0.28
C GLU A 42 16.68 6.68 0.84
N GLY A 43 17.96 6.30 0.78
CA GLY A 43 19.09 7.06 1.32
C GLY A 43 20.10 6.17 2.01
N PHE A 44 20.63 6.58 3.15
CA PHE A 44 21.50 5.77 3.99
C PHE A 44 20.96 5.67 5.41
N TYR A 45 21.44 4.68 6.17
CA TYR A 45 21.27 4.65 7.62
C TYR A 45 22.55 4.21 8.31
N TYR A 46 22.61 4.34 9.62
CA TYR A 46 23.60 3.72 10.47
C TYR A 46 22.97 3.19 11.74
N ASP A 47 23.34 1.98 12.14
CA ASP A 47 22.93 1.35 13.40
C ASP A 47 23.98 1.59 14.47
N ILE A 48 23.58 2.24 15.55
CA ILE A 48 24.47 2.79 16.57
C ILE A 48 23.98 2.37 17.95
N ASP A 49 24.86 1.88 18.77
CA ASP A 49 24.62 1.69 20.21
C ASP A 49 25.21 2.88 20.96
N LEU A 50 24.36 3.65 21.63
CA LEU A 50 24.71 4.83 22.41
C LEU A 50 24.81 4.54 23.92
N GLY A 51 24.66 3.27 24.34
CA GLY A 51 24.51 2.89 25.74
C GLY A 51 23.18 3.39 26.32
N ASP A 52 23.23 4.20 27.36
CA ASP A 52 22.03 4.73 28.03
C ASP A 52 21.42 5.96 27.32
N ASP A 53 22.11 6.54 26.32
CA ASP A 53 21.63 7.71 25.59
C ASP A 53 20.60 7.32 24.52
N ILE A 54 19.60 8.19 24.30
CA ILE A 54 18.51 7.99 23.33
C ILE A 54 18.51 9.14 22.34
N ILE A 55 18.32 8.80 21.05
CA ILE A 55 18.15 9.80 19.99
C ILE A 55 16.76 10.44 20.09
N ASN A 56 16.76 11.77 20.07
CA ASN A 56 15.58 12.63 19.97
C ASN A 56 15.85 13.75 18.97
N ASP A 57 14.90 14.64 18.74
CA ASP A 57 15.03 15.74 17.77
C ASP A 57 16.18 16.70 18.10
N GLU A 58 16.47 16.93 19.40
CA GLU A 58 17.59 17.76 19.85
C GLU A 58 18.93 17.08 19.52
N ALA A 59 19.04 15.77 19.76
CA ALA A 59 20.21 14.98 19.40
C ALA A 59 20.45 14.98 17.89
N ILE A 60 19.41 14.80 17.08
CA ILE A 60 19.50 14.90 15.60
C ILE A 60 20.01 16.26 15.17
N ALA A 61 19.48 17.36 15.73
CA ALA A 61 19.96 18.70 15.40
C ALA A 61 21.44 18.93 15.80
N ALA A 62 21.87 18.38 16.93
CA ALA A 62 23.27 18.42 17.37
C ALA A 62 24.18 17.62 16.44
N ILE A 63 23.77 16.42 16.03
CA ILE A 63 24.51 15.57 15.08
C ILE A 63 24.63 16.27 13.72
N GLU A 64 23.55 16.83 13.18
CA GLU A 64 23.61 17.61 11.91
C GLU A 64 24.57 18.80 12.00
N LYS A 65 24.58 19.49 13.14
CA LYS A 65 25.53 20.60 13.36
C LYS A 65 26.97 20.12 13.37
N GLU A 66 27.24 18.98 13.99
CA GLU A 66 28.59 18.40 14.03
C GLU A 66 29.01 17.86 12.64
N MET A 67 28.10 17.17 11.92
CA MET A 67 28.33 16.76 10.53
C MET A 67 28.73 17.92 9.63
N LYS A 68 28.09 19.09 9.77
CA LYS A 68 28.45 20.30 9.03
C LYS A 68 29.88 20.76 9.32
N LYS A 69 30.38 20.59 10.57
CA LYS A 69 31.78 20.88 10.90
C LYS A 69 32.73 19.87 10.24
N VAL A 70 32.44 18.58 10.34
CA VAL A 70 33.22 17.51 9.69
C VAL A 70 33.33 17.77 8.18
N CYS A 71 32.19 18.10 7.52
CA CYS A 71 32.20 18.44 6.09
C CYS A 71 33.05 19.70 5.80
N LYS A 72 32.96 20.72 6.66
CA LYS A 72 33.72 21.98 6.48
C LYS A 72 35.23 21.77 6.63
N GLU A 73 35.68 20.88 7.48
CA GLU A 73 37.08 20.52 7.65
C GLU A 73 37.70 19.92 6.38
N GLY A 74 36.91 19.27 5.54
CA GLY A 74 37.34 18.77 4.24
C GLY A 74 38.41 17.70 4.34
N LYS A 75 38.31 16.75 5.24
CA LYS A 75 39.26 15.65 5.41
C LYS A 75 39.21 14.69 4.23
N LYS A 76 40.38 14.18 3.81
CA LYS A 76 40.45 13.13 2.82
C LYS A 76 39.94 11.82 3.42
N ILE A 77 39.26 11.05 2.58
CA ILE A 77 38.82 9.69 2.89
C ILE A 77 39.69 8.73 2.08
N TYR A 78 40.37 7.80 2.73
CA TYR A 78 41.25 6.87 2.04
C TYR A 78 41.16 5.47 2.61
N ARG A 79 41.29 4.49 1.72
CA ARG A 79 41.20 3.06 2.01
C ARG A 79 42.55 2.53 2.47
N ARG A 80 42.55 1.71 3.52
CA ARG A 80 43.65 0.86 3.94
C ARG A 80 43.23 -0.59 4.00
N GLU A 81 44.09 -1.48 3.56
CA GLU A 81 43.96 -2.92 3.81
C GLU A 81 44.74 -3.26 5.08
N ILE A 82 44.14 -4.05 5.94
CA ILE A 82 44.72 -4.48 7.21
C ILE A 82 44.51 -5.98 7.41
N SER A 83 45.38 -6.60 8.22
CA SER A 83 45.23 -8.00 8.62
C SER A 83 44.04 -8.17 9.60
N LYS A 84 43.51 -9.38 9.72
CA LYS A 84 42.47 -9.70 10.67
C LYS A 84 42.90 -9.41 12.12
N ALA A 85 44.15 -9.68 12.46
CA ALA A 85 44.72 -9.38 13.78
C ALA A 85 44.74 -7.87 14.08
N GLU A 86 45.14 -7.05 13.10
CA GLU A 86 45.12 -5.59 13.24
C GLU A 86 43.66 -5.05 13.36
N ALA A 87 42.74 -5.61 12.59
CA ALA A 87 41.32 -5.25 12.69
C ALA A 87 40.73 -5.57 14.07
N MET A 88 41.00 -6.78 14.59
CA MET A 88 40.54 -7.20 15.93
C MET A 88 41.10 -6.30 17.03
N GLU A 89 42.40 -5.90 16.96
CA GLU A 89 42.98 -4.98 17.94
C GLU A 89 42.40 -3.55 17.79
N MET A 90 42.21 -3.08 16.55
CA MET A 90 41.68 -1.72 16.29
C MET A 90 40.26 -1.54 16.82
N PHE A 91 39.42 -2.56 16.69
CA PHE A 91 37.99 -2.51 17.10
C PHE A 91 37.69 -3.30 18.38
N LYS A 92 38.71 -3.59 19.23
CA LYS A 92 38.58 -4.45 20.43
C LYS A 92 37.49 -3.97 21.41
N ASP A 93 37.19 -2.69 21.42
CA ASP A 93 36.19 -2.09 22.31
C ASP A 93 34.79 -2.01 21.67
N ASP A 94 34.63 -2.45 20.41
CA ASP A 94 33.35 -2.46 19.70
C ASP A 94 32.92 -3.90 19.35
N PRO A 95 32.03 -4.51 20.17
CA PRO A 95 31.61 -5.90 20.00
C PRO A 95 30.88 -6.14 18.66
N TYR A 96 30.24 -5.11 18.12
CA TYR A 96 29.52 -5.22 16.84
C TYR A 96 30.47 -5.29 15.66
N LYS A 97 31.59 -4.55 15.70
CA LYS A 97 32.67 -4.64 14.69
C LYS A 97 33.44 -5.95 14.84
N LEU A 98 33.69 -6.41 16.07
CA LEU A 98 34.34 -7.71 16.28
C LEU A 98 33.52 -8.86 15.67
N ASP A 99 32.22 -8.89 15.88
CA ASP A 99 31.31 -9.88 15.29
C ASP A 99 31.36 -9.86 13.75
N LEU A 100 31.43 -8.68 13.13
CA LEU A 100 31.59 -8.58 11.69
C LEU A 100 32.96 -9.11 11.21
N ILE A 101 34.05 -8.78 11.92
CA ILE A 101 35.40 -9.17 11.58
C ILE A 101 35.56 -10.69 11.71
N GLU A 102 34.96 -11.33 12.69
CA GLU A 102 34.99 -12.78 12.89
C GLU A 102 34.52 -13.54 11.64
N GLY A 103 33.49 -13.02 10.96
CA GLY A 103 32.94 -13.57 9.72
C GLY A 103 33.76 -13.29 8.46
N LEU A 104 34.85 -12.51 8.52
CA LEU A 104 35.66 -12.16 7.37
C LEU A 104 36.92 -13.04 7.26
N GLU A 105 37.33 -13.33 6.02
CA GLU A 105 38.57 -13.98 5.71
C GLU A 105 39.74 -13.01 5.80
N ASP A 106 40.91 -13.50 6.28
CA ASP A 106 42.14 -12.71 6.32
C ASP A 106 42.61 -12.35 4.90
N GLY A 107 43.11 -11.13 4.72
CA GLY A 107 43.49 -10.58 3.41
C GLY A 107 42.37 -9.85 2.63
N ASN A 108 41.15 -9.88 3.13
CA ASN A 108 40.00 -9.20 2.53
C ASN A 108 39.40 -8.10 3.42
N ILE A 109 40.17 -7.62 4.41
CA ILE A 109 39.68 -6.63 5.38
C ILE A 109 40.19 -5.25 5.02
N SER A 110 39.28 -4.32 4.82
CA SER A 110 39.61 -2.93 4.57
C SER A 110 38.91 -1.98 5.56
N VAL A 111 39.62 -0.92 5.87
CA VAL A 111 39.13 0.19 6.67
C VAL A 111 39.26 1.48 5.88
N TYR A 112 38.42 2.43 6.24
CA TYR A 112 38.48 3.79 5.69
C TYR A 112 38.78 4.78 6.79
N ASP A 113 39.83 5.56 6.60
CA ASP A 113 40.25 6.61 7.50
C ASP A 113 39.71 7.96 7.03
N GLN A 114 39.16 8.74 7.96
CA GLN A 114 38.52 10.02 7.74
C GLN A 114 38.85 10.98 8.88
N GLY A 115 40.00 11.64 8.81
CA GLY A 115 40.48 12.47 9.89
C GLY A 115 40.84 11.66 11.14
N ASP A 116 40.09 11.86 12.23
CA ASP A 116 40.20 11.17 13.51
C ASP A 116 39.23 9.98 13.65
N PHE A 117 38.52 9.62 12.59
CA PHE A 117 37.59 8.50 12.54
C PHE A 117 38.03 7.42 11.56
N THR A 118 37.99 6.18 12.00
CA THR A 118 38.24 5.01 11.16
C THR A 118 37.10 4.04 11.27
N ASP A 119 36.66 3.49 10.14
CA ASP A 119 35.58 2.49 10.12
C ASP A 119 35.90 1.28 9.24
N LEU A 120 35.37 0.12 9.65
CA LEU A 120 35.41 -1.13 8.89
C LEU A 120 34.46 -1.03 7.71
N CYS A 121 34.98 -1.02 6.47
CA CYS A 121 34.14 -0.79 5.30
C CYS A 121 34.79 -1.32 4.02
N ARG A 122 33.95 -1.78 3.07
CA ARG A 122 34.37 -2.23 1.73
C ARG A 122 34.48 -1.09 0.72
N GLY A 123 33.80 0.04 0.98
CA GLY A 123 33.66 1.16 0.03
C GLY A 123 32.70 0.85 -1.13
N PRO A 124 32.73 1.65 -2.21
CA PRO A 124 33.56 2.83 -2.39
C PRO A 124 33.11 4.07 -1.58
N HIS A 125 33.99 5.06 -1.49
CA HIS A 125 33.73 6.36 -0.86
C HIS A 125 34.21 7.50 -1.76
N VAL A 126 33.69 8.71 -1.51
CA VAL A 126 34.21 9.93 -2.12
C VAL A 126 35.58 10.30 -1.52
N ASP A 127 36.37 11.09 -2.26
CA ASP A 127 37.75 11.42 -1.85
C ASP A 127 37.82 12.34 -0.63
N ASN A 128 36.73 13.08 -0.33
CA ASN A 128 36.78 14.13 0.68
C ASN A 128 35.41 14.38 1.32
N THR A 129 35.39 14.56 2.66
CA THR A 129 34.17 14.81 3.44
C THR A 129 33.41 16.07 3.01
N LYS A 130 34.08 17.05 2.38
CA LYS A 130 33.47 18.27 1.87
C LYS A 130 32.38 18.01 0.82
N LEU A 131 32.46 16.89 0.11
CA LEU A 131 31.44 16.50 -0.88
C LEU A 131 30.11 16.13 -0.24
N CYS A 132 30.11 15.70 1.01
CA CYS A 132 28.92 15.31 1.78
C CYS A 132 28.15 16.49 2.41
N LYS A 133 28.36 17.73 1.98
CA LYS A 133 27.82 18.94 2.63
C LYS A 133 26.31 19.14 2.49
N ASN A 134 25.69 18.59 1.44
CA ASN A 134 24.27 18.75 1.14
C ASN A 134 23.50 17.53 1.65
N PHE A 135 23.31 17.44 2.95
CA PHE A 135 22.66 16.31 3.62
C PHE A 135 21.52 16.77 4.52
N LYS A 136 20.65 15.80 4.86
CA LYS A 136 19.63 15.92 5.89
C LYS A 136 19.45 14.58 6.60
N LEU A 137 19.36 14.60 7.94
CA LEU A 137 18.88 13.44 8.71
C LEU A 137 17.35 13.50 8.74
N VAL A 138 16.70 12.41 8.28
CA VAL A 138 15.25 12.44 7.95
C VAL A 138 14.40 11.63 8.91
N LYS A 139 14.99 10.66 9.62
CA LYS A 139 14.26 9.76 10.52
C LYS A 139 15.23 9.07 11.50
N TYR A 140 14.71 8.68 12.66
CA TYR A 140 15.37 7.76 13.59
C TYR A 140 14.39 6.74 14.16
N SER A 141 14.89 5.57 14.57
CA SER A 141 14.09 4.49 15.17
C SER A 141 14.96 3.56 16.00
N GLY A 142 14.36 2.88 16.98
CA GLY A 142 14.98 1.70 17.60
C GLY A 142 14.92 0.51 16.64
N VAL A 143 15.99 -0.32 16.65
CA VAL A 143 16.08 -1.57 15.88
C VAL A 143 16.77 -2.64 16.71
N TYR A 144 16.37 -3.90 16.57
CA TYR A 144 17.07 -5.00 17.23
C TYR A 144 18.33 -5.36 16.44
N TRP A 145 19.45 -5.57 17.14
CA TRP A 145 20.66 -6.06 16.54
C TRP A 145 20.41 -7.38 15.78
N LYS A 146 20.89 -7.46 14.55
CA LYS A 146 20.65 -8.60 13.61
C LYS A 146 19.17 -8.89 13.34
N GLY A 147 18.26 -7.96 13.67
CA GLY A 147 16.82 -8.14 13.47
C GLY A 147 16.14 -9.11 14.45
N ASP A 148 16.82 -9.61 15.45
CA ASP A 148 16.30 -10.54 16.45
C ASP A 148 15.78 -9.76 17.68
N ALA A 149 14.51 -9.93 18.01
CA ALA A 149 13.85 -9.26 19.12
C ALA A 149 14.42 -9.63 20.52
N ASN A 150 15.21 -10.71 20.60
CA ASN A 150 15.91 -11.10 21.83
C ASN A 150 17.24 -10.37 22.02
N ASN A 151 17.74 -9.69 20.98
CA ASN A 151 19.00 -8.97 21.02
C ASN A 151 18.82 -7.52 21.51
N HIS A 152 19.97 -6.89 21.78
CA HIS A 152 20.04 -5.50 22.21
C HIS A 152 19.39 -4.54 21.20
N VAL A 153 18.73 -3.50 21.70
CA VAL A 153 18.11 -2.44 20.86
C VAL A 153 19.15 -1.39 20.54
N MET A 154 19.41 -1.19 19.26
CA MET A 154 20.27 -0.13 18.74
C MET A 154 19.43 1.06 18.24
N GLN A 155 20.06 2.22 18.09
CA GLN A 155 19.47 3.41 17.49
C GLN A 155 19.83 3.44 16.00
N ARG A 156 18.85 3.50 15.11
CA ARG A 156 19.04 3.67 13.66
C ARG A 156 18.71 5.08 13.24
N ILE A 157 19.69 5.77 12.64
CA ILE A 157 19.51 7.13 12.10
C ILE A 157 19.55 7.05 10.59
N TYR A 158 18.55 7.63 9.92
CA TYR A 158 18.44 7.69 8.46
C TYR A 158 18.81 9.08 7.95
N GLY A 159 19.48 9.13 6.82
CA GLY A 159 19.82 10.37 6.16
C GLY A 159 19.84 10.26 4.65
N VAL A 160 19.89 11.42 4.01
CA VAL A 160 20.06 11.58 2.56
C VAL A 160 21.13 12.60 2.28
N CYS A 161 21.90 12.40 1.20
CA CYS A 161 22.91 13.34 0.74
C CYS A 161 22.85 13.47 -0.78
N PHE A 162 22.89 14.71 -1.26
CA PHE A 162 22.84 15.06 -2.69
C PHE A 162 24.07 15.85 -3.11
N THR A 163 24.30 15.90 -4.42
CA THR A 163 25.44 16.63 -4.98
C THR A 163 25.24 18.14 -4.86
N THR A 164 24.00 18.60 -5.06
CA THR A 164 23.65 20.03 -4.99
C THR A 164 22.61 20.30 -3.91
N PRO A 165 22.54 21.54 -3.39
CA PRO A 165 21.52 21.92 -2.43
C PRO A 165 20.11 21.94 -3.05
N GLU A 166 19.99 22.21 -4.35
CA GLU A 166 18.72 22.22 -5.08
C GLU A 166 18.10 20.81 -5.15
N GLU A 167 18.92 19.78 -5.47
CA GLU A 167 18.49 18.37 -5.45
C GLU A 167 17.99 17.94 -4.05
N LEU A 168 18.69 18.38 -2.99
CA LEU A 168 18.29 18.10 -1.62
C LEU A 168 16.96 18.79 -1.27
N GLU A 169 16.80 20.06 -1.62
CA GLU A 169 15.58 20.83 -1.35
C GLU A 169 14.36 20.21 -2.06
N GLU A 170 14.52 19.85 -3.33
CA GLU A 170 13.47 19.17 -4.11
C GLU A 170 13.07 17.84 -3.47
N HIS A 171 14.08 17.02 -3.09
CA HIS A 171 13.81 15.75 -2.42
C HIS A 171 13.10 15.93 -1.07
N LEU A 172 13.49 16.94 -0.27
CA LEU A 172 12.83 17.22 1.01
C LEU A 172 11.38 17.67 0.82
N LYS A 173 11.07 18.44 -0.23
CA LYS A 173 9.69 18.79 -0.60
C LYS A 173 8.87 17.54 -0.94
N LEU A 174 9.45 16.60 -1.71
CA LEU A 174 8.81 15.34 -2.03
C LEU A 174 8.55 14.46 -0.77
N LEU A 175 9.50 14.47 0.18
CA LEU A 175 9.30 13.75 1.45
C LEU A 175 8.20 14.37 2.32
N GLU A 176 8.09 15.70 2.34
CA GLU A 176 7.02 16.41 3.06
C GLU A 176 5.67 16.11 2.41
N GLU A 177 5.59 16.20 1.09
CA GLU A 177 4.38 15.84 0.34
C GLU A 177 3.99 14.37 0.57
N ALA A 178 4.96 13.45 0.64
CA ALA A 178 4.71 12.06 0.95
C ALA A 178 4.09 11.87 2.35
N LYS A 179 4.51 12.65 3.35
CA LYS A 179 3.90 12.61 4.69
C LYS A 179 2.46 13.11 4.68
N ASP A 180 2.15 14.13 3.88
CA ASP A 180 0.80 14.68 3.76
C ASP A 180 -0.15 13.75 3.01
N ARG A 181 0.39 12.89 2.14
CA ARG A 181 -0.37 11.87 1.40
C ARG A 181 -0.52 10.54 2.14
N ASP A 182 0.19 10.34 3.27
CA ASP A 182 0.12 9.07 4.01
C ASP A 182 -1.32 8.75 4.47
N HIS A 183 -1.89 7.66 3.94
CA HIS A 183 -3.26 7.23 4.26
C HIS A 183 -3.50 7.05 5.76
N ARG A 184 -2.47 6.75 6.56
CA ARG A 184 -2.58 6.58 8.02
C ARG A 184 -2.82 7.92 8.71
N LYS A 185 -2.15 9.00 8.25
CA LYS A 185 -2.37 10.36 8.72
C LYS A 185 -3.76 10.85 8.29
N ILE A 186 -4.08 10.72 7.01
CA ILE A 186 -5.37 11.11 6.43
C ILE A 186 -6.52 10.35 7.13
N GLY A 187 -6.38 9.03 7.28
CA GLY A 187 -7.39 8.20 7.92
C GLY A 187 -7.67 8.60 9.38
N LYS A 188 -6.63 9.02 10.12
CA LYS A 188 -6.77 9.56 11.47
C LYS A 188 -7.47 10.92 11.47
N GLU A 189 -7.07 11.85 10.60
CA GLU A 189 -7.65 13.19 10.49
C GLU A 189 -9.13 13.16 10.07
N MET A 190 -9.48 12.26 9.14
CA MET A 190 -10.84 12.04 8.66
C MET A 190 -11.66 11.07 9.53
N ASN A 191 -11.06 10.46 10.56
CA ASN A 191 -11.69 9.47 11.43
C ASN A 191 -12.25 8.25 10.66
N LEU A 192 -11.42 7.66 9.76
CA LEU A 192 -11.84 6.57 8.87
C LEU A 192 -11.56 5.18 9.45
N PHE A 193 -10.40 4.99 10.06
CA PHE A 193 -10.00 3.70 10.65
C PHE A 193 -9.02 3.91 11.80
N MET A 194 -8.86 2.87 12.60
CA MET A 194 -7.93 2.82 13.71
C MET A 194 -7.29 1.44 13.84
N SER A 195 -6.18 1.37 14.56
CA SER A 195 -5.56 0.12 15.00
C SER A 195 -5.31 0.20 16.50
N ASP A 196 -5.42 -0.92 17.20
CA ASP A 196 -5.19 -1.03 18.63
C ASP A 196 -4.41 -2.31 18.94
N ASP A 197 -3.43 -2.23 19.82
CA ASP A 197 -2.58 -3.37 20.17
C ASP A 197 -3.35 -4.50 20.87
N LEU A 198 -4.48 -4.19 21.56
CA LEU A 198 -5.36 -5.20 22.18
C LEU A 198 -6.11 -6.03 21.13
N VAL A 199 -6.41 -5.42 19.96
CA VAL A 199 -7.02 -6.15 18.82
C VAL A 199 -5.95 -6.93 18.09
N GLY A 200 -4.77 -6.34 17.92
CA GLY A 200 -3.60 -6.96 17.30
C GLY A 200 -3.03 -6.16 16.13
N ARG A 201 -1.73 -6.30 15.94
CA ARG A 201 -1.01 -5.61 14.87
C ARG A 201 -1.41 -6.13 13.49
N GLY A 202 -1.71 -5.22 12.57
CA GLY A 202 -2.13 -5.55 11.22
C GLY A 202 -3.61 -5.95 11.11
N LEU A 203 -4.41 -5.63 12.13
CA LEU A 203 -5.86 -5.82 12.16
C LEU A 203 -6.55 -4.45 12.29
N PRO A 204 -6.64 -3.65 11.24
CA PRO A 204 -7.29 -2.35 11.28
C PRO A 204 -8.80 -2.49 11.47
N MET A 205 -9.41 -1.55 12.19
CA MET A 205 -10.84 -1.44 12.36
C MET A 205 -11.34 -0.20 11.61
N PHE A 206 -12.34 -0.38 10.74
CA PHE A 206 -13.00 0.74 10.08
C PHE A 206 -13.99 1.39 11.02
N LEU A 207 -13.89 2.70 11.17
CA LEU A 207 -14.83 3.55 11.89
C LEU A 207 -16.05 3.87 11.00
N PRO A 208 -17.15 4.43 11.52
CA PRO A 208 -18.38 4.65 10.73
C PRO A 208 -18.13 5.35 9.38
N LYS A 209 -17.32 6.42 9.36
CA LYS A 209 -17.00 7.14 8.11
C LYS A 209 -16.17 6.29 7.15
N GLY A 210 -15.20 5.54 7.67
CA GLY A 210 -14.39 4.62 6.86
C GLY A 210 -15.20 3.47 6.30
N TYR A 211 -16.11 2.92 7.10
CA TYR A 211 -17.00 1.85 6.65
C TYR A 211 -17.97 2.35 5.56
N THR A 212 -18.43 3.61 5.63
CA THR A 212 -19.22 4.21 4.54
C THR A 212 -18.44 4.22 3.22
N VAL A 213 -17.19 4.67 3.22
CA VAL A 213 -16.32 4.64 2.01
C VAL A 213 -16.17 3.21 1.50
N TRP A 214 -15.93 2.27 2.40
CA TRP A 214 -15.77 0.85 2.08
C TRP A 214 -17.05 0.28 1.42
N GLN A 215 -18.24 0.58 1.97
CA GLN A 215 -19.53 0.16 1.40
C GLN A 215 -19.79 0.77 0.01
N GLU A 216 -19.44 2.04 -0.20
CA GLU A 216 -19.57 2.66 -1.52
C GLU A 216 -18.68 2.00 -2.58
N LEU A 217 -17.44 1.63 -2.22
CA LEU A 217 -16.55 0.85 -3.10
C LEU A 217 -17.12 -0.53 -3.41
N GLU A 218 -17.64 -1.24 -2.39
CA GLU A 218 -18.30 -2.53 -2.57
C GLU A 218 -19.52 -2.42 -3.49
N ASN A 219 -20.41 -1.47 -3.25
CA ASN A 219 -21.60 -1.24 -4.06
C ASN A 219 -21.25 -0.89 -5.50
N TYR A 220 -20.23 -0.06 -5.68
CA TYR A 220 -19.72 0.34 -6.99
C TYR A 220 -19.29 -0.87 -7.82
N ILE A 221 -18.38 -1.69 -7.28
CA ILE A 221 -17.84 -2.80 -8.06
C ILE A 221 -18.88 -3.90 -8.29
N LYS A 222 -19.69 -4.24 -7.27
CA LYS A 222 -20.78 -5.20 -7.42
C LYS A 222 -21.83 -4.77 -8.44
N ALA A 223 -22.09 -3.47 -8.59
CA ALA A 223 -23.00 -2.96 -9.60
C ALA A 223 -22.47 -3.18 -11.03
N LYS A 224 -21.16 -2.97 -11.27
CA LYS A 224 -20.51 -3.27 -12.56
C LYS A 224 -20.49 -4.78 -12.85
N GLU A 225 -20.06 -5.57 -11.89
CA GLU A 225 -19.99 -7.04 -11.99
C GLU A 225 -21.36 -7.66 -12.29
N ARG A 226 -22.41 -7.19 -11.61
CA ARG A 226 -23.78 -7.68 -11.85
C ARG A 226 -24.25 -7.46 -13.29
N LYS A 227 -23.89 -6.33 -13.90
CA LYS A 227 -24.19 -6.06 -15.32
C LYS A 227 -23.48 -7.03 -16.26
N LEU A 228 -22.33 -7.56 -15.84
CA LEU A 228 -21.54 -8.55 -16.57
C LEU A 228 -21.92 -9.99 -16.21
N GLY A 229 -22.98 -10.21 -15.43
CA GLY A 229 -23.51 -11.52 -15.07
C GLY A 229 -22.76 -12.26 -13.95
N TYR A 230 -22.03 -11.56 -13.10
CA TYR A 230 -21.41 -12.17 -11.90
C TYR A 230 -22.45 -12.51 -10.85
N LEU A 231 -22.28 -13.67 -10.24
CA LEU A 231 -23.08 -14.19 -9.14
C LEU A 231 -22.29 -14.04 -7.83
N HIS A 232 -22.78 -13.17 -6.96
CA HIS A 232 -22.09 -12.92 -5.69
C HIS A 232 -22.47 -13.97 -4.65
N VAL A 233 -21.47 -14.47 -3.93
CA VAL A 233 -21.57 -15.45 -2.85
C VAL A 233 -20.94 -14.92 -1.57
N MET A 234 -21.13 -15.66 -0.48
CA MET A 234 -20.43 -15.45 0.79
C MET A 234 -20.00 -16.82 1.30
N THR A 235 -18.72 -16.95 1.61
CA THR A 235 -18.12 -18.20 2.10
C THR A 235 -17.46 -18.00 3.47
N PRO A 236 -17.29 -19.08 4.27
CA PRO A 236 -16.69 -18.98 5.60
C PRO A 236 -15.25 -18.48 5.58
N CYS A 237 -14.87 -17.71 6.60
CA CYS A 237 -13.49 -17.23 6.80
C CYS A 237 -12.51 -18.34 7.26
N VAL A 238 -13.01 -19.53 7.57
CA VAL A 238 -12.24 -20.69 7.98
C VAL A 238 -12.55 -21.87 7.07
N GLY A 239 -11.58 -22.76 6.90
CA GLY A 239 -11.75 -24.03 6.20
C GLY A 239 -10.89 -25.11 6.85
N THR A 240 -11.16 -26.37 6.55
CA THR A 240 -10.31 -27.45 7.04
C THR A 240 -8.94 -27.40 6.36
N VAL A 241 -7.90 -27.83 7.05
CA VAL A 241 -6.55 -27.97 6.46
C VAL A 241 -6.59 -28.85 5.20
N ASN A 242 -7.49 -29.85 5.16
CA ASN A 242 -7.65 -30.75 4.00
C ASN A 242 -8.12 -30.00 2.74
N LEU A 243 -8.97 -28.98 2.86
CA LEU A 243 -9.38 -28.13 1.74
C LEU A 243 -8.15 -27.45 1.10
N TYR A 244 -7.25 -26.93 1.92
CA TYR A 244 -6.03 -26.26 1.47
C TYR A 244 -4.92 -27.23 1.03
N LYS A 245 -4.89 -28.45 1.54
CA LYS A 245 -4.05 -29.55 0.99
C LYS A 245 -4.53 -29.95 -0.40
N THR A 246 -5.83 -30.12 -0.60
CA THR A 246 -6.41 -30.44 -1.91
C THR A 246 -6.06 -29.40 -2.96
N SER A 247 -6.15 -28.12 -2.63
CA SER A 247 -5.79 -27.03 -3.54
C SER A 247 -4.27 -26.84 -3.72
N GLY A 248 -3.45 -27.35 -2.81
CA GLY A 248 -1.99 -27.13 -2.80
C GLY A 248 -1.53 -25.90 -2.04
N HIS A 249 -2.43 -25.07 -1.53
CA HIS A 249 -2.03 -23.89 -0.75
C HIS A 249 -1.26 -24.25 0.52
N TRP A 250 -1.59 -25.39 1.16
CA TRP A 250 -0.90 -25.84 2.35
C TRP A 250 0.58 -26.15 2.11
N ASP A 251 0.93 -26.61 0.92
CA ASP A 251 2.30 -26.98 0.58
C ASP A 251 3.12 -25.79 0.08
N HIS A 252 2.49 -24.87 -0.68
CA HIS A 252 3.18 -23.76 -1.34
C HIS A 252 3.04 -22.39 -0.65
N TYR A 253 2.11 -22.25 0.31
CA TYR A 253 1.76 -20.95 0.91
C TYR A 253 1.72 -20.96 2.45
N LYS A 254 2.08 -22.09 3.07
CA LYS A 254 1.94 -22.33 4.52
C LYS A 254 2.61 -21.27 5.39
N ASP A 255 3.76 -20.76 4.98
CA ASP A 255 4.54 -19.78 5.75
C ASP A 255 3.80 -18.43 5.89
N ASN A 256 2.87 -18.15 4.98
CA ASN A 256 2.01 -16.98 4.99
C ASN A 256 0.60 -17.25 5.58
N MET A 257 0.35 -18.44 6.09
CA MET A 257 -0.92 -18.81 6.72
C MET A 257 -0.84 -18.67 8.23
N PHE A 258 -1.97 -18.33 8.87
CA PHE A 258 -2.09 -18.45 10.31
C PHE A 258 -1.97 -19.92 10.72
N PRO A 259 -1.46 -20.24 11.94
CA PRO A 259 -1.38 -21.60 12.44
C PRO A 259 -2.77 -22.27 12.46
N ALA A 260 -2.78 -23.58 12.21
CA ALA A 260 -4.02 -24.36 12.31
C ALA A 260 -4.54 -24.41 13.74
N MET A 261 -5.85 -24.46 13.87
CA MET A 261 -6.59 -24.60 15.12
C MET A 261 -7.21 -26.01 15.18
N GLU A 262 -6.96 -26.73 16.27
CA GLU A 262 -7.56 -28.04 16.51
C GLU A 262 -8.89 -27.89 17.26
N VAL A 263 -9.98 -28.35 16.66
CA VAL A 263 -11.33 -28.28 17.24
C VAL A 263 -12.02 -29.63 17.03
N GLU A 264 -12.38 -30.32 18.11
CA GLU A 264 -13.11 -31.60 18.09
C GLU A 264 -12.46 -32.68 17.20
N GLY A 265 -11.14 -32.66 17.04
CA GLY A 265 -10.39 -33.62 16.23
C GLY A 265 -10.27 -33.24 14.74
N GLU A 266 -10.75 -32.08 14.35
CA GLU A 266 -10.54 -31.49 13.02
C GLU A 266 -9.58 -30.30 13.10
N SER A 267 -8.73 -30.19 12.09
CA SER A 267 -7.79 -29.05 11.95
C SER A 267 -8.39 -28.00 11.04
N PHE A 268 -8.62 -26.80 11.56
CA PHE A 268 -9.12 -25.63 10.82
C PHE A 268 -8.02 -24.58 10.66
N VAL A 269 -8.14 -23.77 9.63
CA VAL A 269 -7.23 -22.64 9.37
C VAL A 269 -8.02 -21.42 8.87
N LEU A 270 -7.57 -20.22 9.25
CA LEU A 270 -8.04 -18.99 8.63
C LEU A 270 -7.65 -19.00 7.15
N ARG A 271 -8.60 -18.70 6.26
CA ARG A 271 -8.36 -18.77 4.82
C ARG A 271 -7.36 -17.69 4.36
N PRO A 272 -6.28 -18.04 3.65
CA PRO A 272 -5.39 -17.07 3.02
C PRO A 272 -5.94 -16.55 1.68
N MET A 273 -6.85 -17.33 1.07
CA MET A 273 -7.54 -17.11 -0.20
C MET A 273 -8.86 -17.88 -0.22
N ASN A 274 -9.85 -17.36 -0.91
CA ASN A 274 -11.20 -17.96 -1.00
C ASN A 274 -11.38 -18.95 -2.18
N CYS A 275 -10.41 -19.05 -3.11
CA CYS A 275 -10.51 -19.91 -4.31
C CYS A 275 -11.00 -21.33 -4.01
N PRO A 276 -10.49 -22.07 -2.99
CA PRO A 276 -10.95 -23.43 -2.72
C PRO A 276 -12.44 -23.51 -2.38
N HIS A 277 -12.99 -22.50 -1.73
CA HIS A 277 -14.42 -22.44 -1.43
C HIS A 277 -15.27 -22.27 -2.69
N HIS A 278 -14.83 -21.43 -3.65
CA HIS A 278 -15.54 -21.27 -4.92
C HIS A 278 -15.49 -22.55 -5.78
N MET A 279 -14.38 -23.31 -5.72
CA MET A 279 -14.32 -24.64 -6.35
C MET A 279 -15.39 -25.56 -5.78
N MET A 280 -15.60 -25.55 -4.45
CA MET A 280 -16.66 -26.35 -3.80
C MET A 280 -18.07 -25.89 -4.15
N ILE A 281 -18.28 -24.57 -4.32
CA ILE A 281 -19.57 -24.03 -4.80
C ILE A 281 -19.87 -24.53 -6.22
N TYR A 282 -18.88 -24.46 -7.12
CA TYR A 282 -19.04 -25.02 -8.47
C TYR A 282 -19.34 -26.53 -8.44
N ALA A 283 -18.63 -27.28 -7.61
CA ALA A 283 -18.80 -28.75 -7.48
C ALA A 283 -20.18 -29.18 -6.95
N ASN A 284 -20.96 -28.25 -6.38
CA ASN A 284 -22.24 -28.55 -5.74
C ASN A 284 -23.31 -29.15 -6.70
N ARG A 285 -23.16 -28.95 -8.01
CA ARG A 285 -24.08 -29.48 -9.03
C ARG A 285 -23.35 -29.86 -10.33
N MET A 286 -23.99 -30.62 -11.16
CA MET A 286 -23.51 -30.90 -12.52
C MET A 286 -23.76 -29.68 -13.43
N HIS A 287 -22.80 -29.37 -14.29
CA HIS A 287 -22.86 -28.33 -15.27
C HIS A 287 -22.73 -28.89 -16.68
N SER A 288 -23.31 -28.21 -17.66
CA SER A 288 -23.08 -28.42 -19.08
C SER A 288 -22.29 -27.25 -19.67
N TYR A 289 -21.73 -27.46 -20.86
CA TYR A 289 -21.06 -26.36 -21.59
C TYR A 289 -21.98 -25.14 -21.83
N LYS A 290 -23.32 -25.31 -21.80
CA LYS A 290 -24.30 -24.24 -21.95
C LYS A 290 -24.43 -23.35 -20.71
N ASP A 291 -24.05 -23.88 -19.55
CA ASP A 291 -24.09 -23.14 -18.28
C ASP A 291 -22.87 -22.24 -18.12
N LEU A 292 -21.78 -22.51 -18.88
CA LEU A 292 -20.54 -21.76 -18.85
C LEU A 292 -20.58 -20.58 -19.82
N PRO A 293 -20.00 -19.43 -19.50
CA PRO A 293 -19.17 -19.16 -18.31
C PRO A 293 -20.00 -18.97 -17.03
N ILE A 294 -19.48 -19.47 -15.89
CA ILE A 294 -20.04 -19.21 -14.56
C ILE A 294 -19.06 -18.29 -13.83
N ARG A 295 -19.52 -17.09 -13.46
CA ARG A 295 -18.71 -16.06 -12.80
C ARG A 295 -19.14 -15.91 -11.34
N ILE A 296 -18.35 -16.44 -10.41
CA ILE A 296 -18.62 -16.40 -8.96
C ILE A 296 -17.75 -15.30 -8.34
N GLY A 297 -18.39 -14.24 -7.80
CA GLY A 297 -17.72 -13.13 -7.15
C GLY A 297 -17.95 -13.08 -5.64
N GLU A 298 -16.99 -12.59 -4.90
CA GLU A 298 -17.08 -12.38 -3.45
C GLU A 298 -16.23 -11.19 -3.03
N ILE A 299 -16.71 -10.37 -2.10
CA ILE A 299 -15.84 -9.51 -1.32
C ILE A 299 -15.32 -10.36 -0.17
N ALA A 300 -14.18 -10.97 -0.40
CA ALA A 300 -13.64 -12.06 0.39
C ALA A 300 -12.77 -11.55 1.55
N HIS A 301 -13.12 -11.91 2.79
CA HIS A 301 -12.26 -11.67 3.94
C HIS A 301 -11.16 -12.73 3.98
N ASP A 302 -9.93 -12.33 3.70
CA ASP A 302 -8.75 -13.20 3.69
C ASP A 302 -7.76 -12.81 4.79
N PHE A 303 -6.97 -13.80 5.24
CA PHE A 303 -6.06 -13.67 6.38
C PHE A 303 -4.68 -14.18 6.02
N ARG A 304 -3.66 -13.30 6.11
CA ARG A 304 -2.26 -13.66 5.84
C ARG A 304 -1.38 -13.30 7.00
N PHE A 305 -0.50 -14.23 7.39
CA PHE A 305 0.47 -13.99 8.45
C PHE A 305 1.62 -13.14 7.91
N GLU A 306 1.37 -11.83 7.80
CA GLU A 306 2.38 -10.87 7.40
C GLU A 306 3.36 -10.58 8.53
N ALA A 307 4.67 -10.50 8.23
CA ALA A 307 5.68 -10.13 9.20
C ALA A 307 5.44 -8.70 9.73
N SER A 308 5.69 -8.47 11.03
CA SER A 308 5.40 -7.18 11.66
C SER A 308 6.08 -5.98 10.99
N GLY A 309 7.26 -6.17 10.40
CA GLY A 309 8.01 -5.12 9.70
C GLY A 309 7.45 -4.76 8.32
N THR A 310 6.54 -5.56 7.76
CA THR A 310 5.92 -5.31 6.45
C THR A 310 4.54 -4.65 6.56
N LEU A 311 3.99 -4.55 7.76
CA LEU A 311 2.66 -3.99 7.99
C LEU A 311 2.64 -2.48 7.69
N LYS A 312 1.61 -2.03 6.95
CA LYS A 312 1.46 -0.63 6.53
C LYS A 312 -0.01 -0.21 6.54
N GLY A 313 -0.54 0.20 7.69
CA GLY A 313 -1.92 0.66 7.84
C GLY A 313 -2.95 -0.30 7.24
N ILE A 314 -3.85 0.22 6.40
CA ILE A 314 -4.83 -0.57 5.64
C ILE A 314 -4.29 -1.04 4.26
N GLU A 315 -3.13 -0.55 3.81
CA GLU A 315 -2.50 -0.99 2.56
C GLU A 315 -2.00 -2.44 2.66
N ARG A 316 -1.44 -2.82 3.83
CA ARG A 316 -0.92 -4.16 4.10
C ARG A 316 -1.19 -4.57 5.54
N GLY A 317 -2.28 -5.29 5.74
CA GLY A 317 -2.71 -5.86 7.00
C GLY A 317 -2.61 -7.39 7.02
N ARG A 318 -2.94 -7.98 8.18
CA ARG A 318 -3.08 -9.44 8.35
C ARG A 318 -4.49 -9.94 8.04
N HIS A 319 -5.44 -9.04 7.98
CA HIS A 319 -6.80 -9.21 7.49
C HIS A 319 -7.08 -8.14 6.45
N PHE A 320 -7.72 -8.50 5.36
CA PHE A 320 -8.13 -7.62 4.28
C PHE A 320 -9.31 -8.22 3.51
N CYS A 321 -10.04 -7.37 2.78
CA CYS A 321 -11.21 -7.78 2.01
C CYS A 321 -10.91 -7.66 0.51
N GLN A 322 -10.80 -8.79 -0.19
CA GLN A 322 -10.46 -8.84 -1.61
C GLN A 322 -11.71 -8.81 -2.49
N ASN A 323 -11.71 -7.96 -3.51
CA ASN A 323 -12.71 -8.01 -4.58
C ASN A 323 -12.35 -9.15 -5.54
N ASP A 324 -12.69 -10.35 -5.16
CA ASP A 324 -12.27 -11.56 -5.85
C ASP A 324 -13.39 -12.21 -6.66
N ALA A 325 -13.04 -12.86 -7.76
CA ALA A 325 -13.95 -13.75 -8.46
C ALA A 325 -13.21 -14.85 -9.21
N HIS A 326 -13.96 -15.94 -9.42
CA HIS A 326 -13.53 -17.13 -10.15
C HIS A 326 -14.50 -17.38 -11.30
N LEU A 327 -13.98 -17.33 -12.53
CA LEU A 327 -14.75 -17.55 -13.75
C LEU A 327 -14.44 -18.96 -14.25
N PHE A 328 -15.45 -19.82 -14.24
CA PHE A 328 -15.36 -21.18 -14.75
C PHE A 328 -15.77 -21.16 -16.22
N VAL A 329 -14.84 -21.55 -17.11
CA VAL A 329 -14.97 -21.37 -18.55
C VAL A 329 -14.60 -22.65 -19.30
N THR A 330 -15.08 -22.78 -20.56
CA THR A 330 -14.49 -23.73 -21.50
C THR A 330 -13.19 -23.17 -22.07
N PRO A 331 -12.28 -23.99 -22.64
CA PRO A 331 -11.08 -23.50 -23.31
C PRO A 331 -11.36 -22.44 -24.39
N GLU A 332 -12.45 -22.57 -25.12
CA GLU A 332 -12.84 -21.64 -26.18
C GLU A 332 -13.34 -20.28 -25.66
N GLN A 333 -13.70 -20.20 -24.37
CA GLN A 333 -14.18 -18.98 -23.73
C GLN A 333 -13.06 -18.18 -23.06
N ILE A 334 -11.84 -18.71 -22.94
CA ILE A 334 -10.72 -18.06 -22.24
C ILE A 334 -10.49 -16.65 -22.80
N GLU A 335 -10.34 -16.53 -24.12
CA GLU A 335 -10.03 -15.26 -24.77
C GLU A 335 -11.09 -14.19 -24.49
N SER A 336 -12.38 -14.54 -24.67
CA SER A 336 -13.48 -13.59 -24.47
C SER A 336 -13.66 -13.18 -22.99
N GLU A 337 -13.51 -14.14 -22.06
CA GLU A 337 -13.66 -13.84 -20.63
C GLU A 337 -12.47 -13.07 -20.08
N PHE A 338 -11.26 -13.38 -20.55
CA PHE A 338 -10.08 -12.61 -20.18
C PHE A 338 -10.15 -11.17 -20.69
N SER A 339 -10.55 -10.96 -21.94
CA SER A 339 -10.81 -9.61 -22.50
C SER A 339 -11.82 -8.84 -21.66
N GLN A 340 -12.94 -9.48 -21.28
CA GLN A 340 -13.96 -8.82 -20.45
C GLN A 340 -13.43 -8.41 -19.07
N VAL A 341 -12.56 -9.21 -18.47
CA VAL A 341 -11.89 -8.84 -17.19
C VAL A 341 -10.96 -7.64 -17.39
N VAL A 342 -10.18 -7.63 -18.46
CA VAL A 342 -9.28 -6.52 -18.78
C VAL A 342 -10.06 -5.23 -19.03
N ASP A 343 -11.15 -5.30 -19.80
CA ASP A 343 -12.05 -4.17 -20.03
C ASP A 343 -12.63 -3.64 -18.70
N LEU A 344 -13.03 -4.53 -17.79
CA LEU A 344 -13.55 -4.14 -16.48
C LEU A 344 -12.48 -3.44 -15.62
N ILE A 345 -11.22 -3.90 -15.69
CA ILE A 345 -10.09 -3.23 -15.01
C ILE A 345 -9.94 -1.80 -15.51
N PHE A 346 -9.82 -1.62 -16.83
CA PHE A 346 -9.56 -0.29 -17.41
C PHE A 346 -10.77 0.65 -17.33
N ASP A 347 -11.99 0.13 -17.41
CA ASP A 347 -13.20 0.91 -17.18
C ASP A 347 -13.27 1.41 -15.73
N THR A 348 -12.83 0.57 -14.78
CA THR A 348 -12.69 0.96 -13.39
C THR A 348 -11.59 2.02 -13.19
N TYR A 349 -10.42 1.83 -13.80
CA TYR A 349 -9.32 2.79 -13.71
C TYR A 349 -9.70 4.16 -14.25
N LYS A 350 -10.48 4.18 -15.34
CA LYS A 350 -11.03 5.42 -15.89
C LYS A 350 -11.95 6.15 -14.89
N ASP A 351 -12.86 5.41 -14.22
CA ASP A 351 -13.77 6.00 -13.23
C ASP A 351 -13.03 6.63 -12.03
N PHE A 352 -11.85 6.10 -11.67
CA PHE A 352 -11.01 6.60 -10.59
C PHE A 352 -9.84 7.48 -11.06
N ASN A 353 -9.77 7.79 -12.37
CA ASN A 353 -8.66 8.57 -12.97
C ASN A 353 -7.26 7.98 -12.67
N ILE A 354 -7.15 6.64 -12.66
CA ILE A 354 -5.88 5.93 -12.51
C ILE A 354 -5.22 5.90 -13.88
N THR A 355 -4.14 6.67 -14.07
CA THR A 355 -3.46 6.86 -15.37
C THR A 355 -2.01 6.39 -15.38
N ASP A 356 -1.36 6.29 -14.23
CA ASP A 356 0.04 5.85 -14.12
C ASP A 356 0.09 4.38 -13.67
N TYR A 357 0.05 3.48 -14.66
CA TYR A 357 0.13 2.03 -14.44
C TYR A 357 0.91 1.35 -15.56
N ARG A 358 1.41 0.15 -15.29
CA ARG A 358 1.97 -0.75 -16.31
C ARG A 358 1.38 -2.15 -16.19
N CYS A 359 1.24 -2.82 -17.32
CA CYS A 359 0.82 -4.21 -17.40
C CYS A 359 2.04 -5.13 -17.38
N VAL A 360 1.98 -6.19 -16.59
CA VAL A 360 3.03 -7.20 -16.46
C VAL A 360 2.43 -8.57 -16.68
N LEU A 361 2.92 -9.29 -17.67
CA LEU A 361 2.61 -10.69 -17.87
C LEU A 361 3.63 -11.52 -17.07
N SER A 362 3.18 -12.03 -15.95
CA SER A 362 3.99 -12.84 -15.03
C SER A 362 3.96 -14.30 -15.49
N LEU A 363 5.14 -14.81 -15.85
CA LEU A 363 5.37 -16.14 -16.38
C LEU A 363 6.07 -17.04 -15.38
N ARG A 364 5.96 -18.36 -15.57
CA ARG A 364 6.76 -19.30 -14.76
C ARG A 364 8.25 -19.20 -15.09
N ASP A 365 9.09 -19.63 -14.14
CA ASP A 365 10.45 -20.07 -14.45
C ASP A 365 10.43 -21.57 -14.78
N PRO A 366 10.70 -21.99 -16.04
CA PRO A 366 10.68 -23.40 -16.41
C PRO A 366 11.70 -24.27 -15.66
N ALA A 367 12.72 -23.67 -15.07
CA ALA A 367 13.74 -24.36 -14.28
C ALA A 367 13.26 -24.67 -12.84
N ASP A 368 12.28 -23.92 -12.32
CA ASP A 368 11.78 -24.11 -10.96
C ASP A 368 10.58 -25.08 -10.92
N LYS A 369 10.89 -26.38 -10.91
CA LYS A 369 9.90 -27.46 -10.82
C LYS A 369 9.32 -27.66 -9.40
N VAL A 370 9.81 -26.94 -8.41
CA VAL A 370 9.32 -26.99 -7.03
C VAL A 370 8.18 -25.99 -6.81
N LYS A 371 8.35 -24.78 -7.32
CA LYS A 371 7.36 -23.70 -7.20
C LYS A 371 6.15 -23.94 -8.11
N TYR A 372 6.38 -24.38 -9.34
CA TYR A 372 5.34 -24.45 -10.38
C TYR A 372 4.87 -25.87 -10.64
N HIS A 373 3.59 -26.02 -10.98
CA HIS A 373 3.02 -27.29 -11.41
C HIS A 373 3.78 -27.84 -12.62
N ASP A 374 4.19 -29.13 -12.56
CA ASP A 374 5.05 -29.75 -13.58
C ASP A 374 4.22 -30.27 -14.77
N ASP A 375 3.80 -29.37 -15.65
CA ASP A 375 3.10 -29.64 -16.90
C ASP A 375 3.46 -28.56 -17.95
N ASP A 376 4.51 -28.82 -18.73
CA ASP A 376 5.02 -27.85 -19.71
C ASP A 376 4.01 -27.54 -20.85
N GLU A 377 3.19 -28.49 -21.27
CA GLU A 377 2.19 -28.28 -22.33
C GLU A 377 1.07 -27.35 -21.85
N MET A 378 0.57 -27.58 -20.64
CA MET A 378 -0.41 -26.72 -20.00
C MET A 378 0.10 -25.29 -19.87
N TRP A 379 1.33 -25.11 -19.35
CA TRP A 379 1.93 -23.78 -19.17
C TRP A 379 2.10 -23.05 -20.50
N ASN A 380 2.67 -23.70 -21.52
CA ASN A 380 2.84 -23.10 -22.83
C ASN A 380 1.50 -22.69 -23.46
N THR A 381 0.47 -23.51 -23.31
CA THR A 381 -0.89 -23.19 -23.78
C THR A 381 -1.46 -21.97 -23.06
N ALA A 382 -1.33 -21.91 -21.73
CA ALA A 382 -1.83 -20.82 -20.90
C ALA A 382 -1.10 -19.50 -21.19
N GLU A 383 0.23 -19.52 -21.20
CA GLU A 383 1.05 -18.33 -21.46
C GLU A 383 0.79 -17.75 -22.85
N ASN A 384 0.70 -18.63 -23.88
CA ASN A 384 0.41 -18.18 -25.25
C ASN A 384 -1.02 -17.64 -25.41
N ALA A 385 -1.99 -18.21 -24.69
CA ALA A 385 -3.35 -17.67 -24.69
C ALA A 385 -3.41 -16.24 -24.13
N LEU A 386 -2.70 -15.97 -23.03
CA LEU A 386 -2.65 -14.62 -22.45
C LEU A 386 -1.91 -13.63 -23.35
N ARG A 387 -0.75 -14.02 -23.93
CA ARG A 387 -0.03 -13.18 -24.91
C ARG A 387 -0.94 -12.77 -26.06
N LYS A 388 -1.60 -13.77 -26.66
CA LYS A 388 -2.51 -13.52 -27.79
C LYS A 388 -3.59 -12.51 -27.45
N VAL A 389 -4.25 -12.64 -26.28
CA VAL A 389 -5.30 -11.69 -25.90
C VAL A 389 -4.74 -10.28 -25.69
N LEU A 390 -3.60 -10.15 -25.01
CA LEU A 390 -2.99 -8.84 -24.77
C LEU A 390 -2.57 -8.17 -26.08
N ASP A 391 -1.99 -8.94 -27.01
CA ASP A 391 -1.62 -8.46 -28.35
C ASP A 391 -2.85 -8.04 -29.17
N ASP A 392 -3.92 -8.85 -29.16
CA ASP A 392 -5.17 -8.58 -29.89
C ASP A 392 -5.89 -7.33 -29.33
N LEU A 393 -5.78 -7.06 -28.03
CA LEU A 393 -6.31 -5.85 -27.38
C LEU A 393 -5.38 -4.64 -27.55
N GLY A 394 -4.17 -4.80 -28.08
CA GLY A 394 -3.19 -3.74 -28.23
C GLY A 394 -2.68 -3.17 -26.91
N ILE A 395 -2.57 -4.00 -25.89
CA ILE A 395 -2.09 -3.59 -24.57
C ILE A 395 -0.58 -3.70 -24.53
N ASP A 396 0.10 -2.61 -24.17
CA ASP A 396 1.53 -2.64 -23.88
C ASP A 396 1.79 -3.36 -22.56
N TYR A 397 2.62 -4.41 -22.59
CA TYR A 397 3.00 -5.17 -21.39
C TYR A 397 4.47 -5.57 -21.41
N THR A 398 4.99 -5.88 -20.24
CA THR A 398 6.33 -6.47 -20.04
C THR A 398 6.18 -7.89 -19.51
N GLU A 399 7.10 -8.79 -19.88
CA GLU A 399 7.13 -10.15 -19.34
C GLU A 399 8.10 -10.25 -18.17
N GLU A 400 7.65 -10.85 -17.06
CA GLU A 400 8.49 -11.13 -15.87
C GLU A 400 8.49 -12.64 -15.59
N ILE A 401 9.66 -13.26 -15.71
CA ILE A 401 9.85 -14.70 -15.50
C ILE A 401 10.03 -14.97 -14.00
N GLY A 402 9.37 -16.02 -13.50
CA GLY A 402 9.45 -16.42 -12.10
C GLY A 402 8.38 -15.79 -11.19
N GLU A 403 7.54 -14.88 -11.72
CA GLU A 403 6.54 -14.14 -10.94
C GLU A 403 5.11 -14.71 -11.08
N ALA A 404 4.90 -15.77 -11.88
CA ALA A 404 3.62 -16.44 -12.01
C ALA A 404 3.13 -17.05 -10.68
N ALA A 405 1.82 -17.28 -10.56
CA ALA A 405 1.26 -18.13 -9.51
C ALA A 405 1.69 -19.60 -9.72
N PHE A 406 1.70 -20.40 -8.66
CA PHE A 406 2.13 -21.81 -8.78
C PHE A 406 1.21 -22.64 -9.71
N TYR A 407 -0.01 -22.18 -9.96
CA TYR A 407 -1.05 -22.84 -10.74
C TYR A 407 -1.27 -22.24 -12.15
N GLY A 408 -0.63 -21.13 -12.50
CA GLY A 408 -0.78 -20.55 -13.83
C GLY A 408 -0.19 -19.15 -14.00
N PRO A 409 -0.06 -18.69 -15.26
CA PRO A 409 0.39 -17.35 -15.59
C PRO A 409 -0.65 -16.30 -15.23
N LYS A 410 -0.22 -15.05 -15.06
CA LYS A 410 -1.10 -13.95 -14.68
C LYS A 410 -0.75 -12.63 -15.37
N LEU A 411 -1.77 -11.84 -15.63
CA LEU A 411 -1.64 -10.43 -15.89
C LEU A 411 -1.73 -9.69 -14.56
N ASP A 412 -0.70 -8.94 -14.22
CA ASP A 412 -0.71 -7.99 -13.12
C ASP A 412 -0.77 -6.57 -13.68
N VAL A 413 -1.66 -5.73 -13.14
CA VAL A 413 -1.69 -4.30 -13.45
C VAL A 413 -1.13 -3.57 -12.24
N ASN A 414 0.10 -3.12 -12.41
CA ASN A 414 0.85 -2.42 -11.38
C ASN A 414 0.58 -0.93 -11.49
N VAL A 415 0.18 -0.32 -10.40
CA VAL A 415 0.02 1.13 -10.29
C VAL A 415 1.25 1.76 -9.67
N LYS A 416 1.57 2.96 -10.13
CA LYS A 416 2.60 3.78 -9.53
C LYS A 416 1.93 4.87 -8.71
N PRO A 417 1.80 4.70 -7.39
CA PRO A 417 1.14 5.68 -6.55
C PRO A 417 1.94 6.99 -6.48
N ALA A 418 1.27 8.08 -6.11
CA ALA A 418 1.91 9.39 -5.92
C ALA A 418 3.05 9.34 -4.90
N ILE A 419 3.00 8.39 -3.98
CA ILE A 419 4.07 8.12 -2.99
C ILE A 419 4.34 6.61 -2.89
N GLY A 420 5.57 6.25 -2.56
CA GLY A 420 5.97 4.86 -2.34
C GLY A 420 6.41 4.13 -3.61
N ASN A 421 6.38 2.81 -3.53
CA ASN A 421 6.78 1.92 -4.63
C ASN A 421 5.58 1.47 -5.43
N GLU A 422 5.82 1.15 -6.68
CA GLU A 422 4.88 0.44 -7.54
C GLU A 422 4.42 -0.87 -6.88
N TYR A 423 3.14 -1.21 -7.03
CA TYR A 423 2.57 -2.46 -6.56
C TYR A 423 1.38 -2.90 -7.41
N THR A 424 1.09 -4.20 -7.41
CA THR A 424 -0.05 -4.76 -8.11
C THR A 424 -1.36 -4.34 -7.45
N LEU A 425 -2.23 -3.68 -8.21
CA LEU A 425 -3.58 -3.31 -7.78
C LEU A 425 -4.61 -4.28 -8.32
N SER A 426 -4.59 -4.56 -9.62
CA SER A 426 -5.51 -5.50 -10.27
C SER A 426 -4.74 -6.69 -10.86
N THR A 427 -5.41 -7.85 -10.94
CA THR A 427 -4.82 -9.07 -11.50
C THR A 427 -5.87 -9.94 -12.19
N CYS A 428 -5.43 -10.67 -13.21
CA CYS A 428 -6.20 -11.75 -13.83
C CYS A 428 -5.27 -12.94 -14.08
N GLN A 429 -5.60 -14.10 -13.52
CA GLN A 429 -4.74 -15.31 -13.51
C GLN A 429 -5.47 -16.46 -14.16
N LEU A 430 -4.78 -17.21 -15.00
CA LEU A 430 -5.34 -18.38 -15.68
C LEU A 430 -4.91 -19.66 -14.95
N ASP A 431 -5.87 -20.52 -14.63
CA ASP A 431 -5.67 -21.70 -13.79
C ASP A 431 -6.27 -22.96 -14.44
N PHE A 432 -5.41 -23.90 -14.78
CA PHE A 432 -5.77 -25.25 -15.22
C PHE A 432 -5.59 -26.29 -14.12
N CYS A 433 -4.97 -25.93 -13.00
CA CYS A 433 -4.49 -26.84 -11.97
C CYS A 433 -5.56 -27.14 -10.90
N LEU A 434 -6.13 -26.09 -10.28
CA LEU A 434 -7.10 -26.24 -9.19
C LEU A 434 -8.38 -26.99 -9.64
N PRO A 435 -8.98 -26.69 -10.82
CA PRO A 435 -10.15 -27.42 -11.28
C PRO A 435 -9.91 -28.93 -11.37
N ALA A 436 -8.74 -29.34 -11.84
CA ALA A 436 -8.35 -30.74 -11.91
C ALA A 436 -8.17 -31.37 -10.51
N LYS A 437 -7.50 -30.66 -9.58
CA LYS A 437 -7.30 -31.12 -8.20
C LYS A 437 -8.62 -31.33 -7.43
N PHE A 438 -9.63 -30.50 -7.72
CA PHE A 438 -10.98 -30.62 -7.15
C PHE A 438 -11.89 -31.51 -7.97
N ASN A 439 -11.41 -32.16 -9.04
CA ASN A 439 -12.19 -33.01 -9.95
C ASN A 439 -13.43 -32.30 -10.51
N LEU A 440 -13.33 -31.03 -10.79
CA LEU A 440 -14.43 -30.25 -11.36
C LEU A 440 -14.68 -30.68 -12.81
N THR A 441 -15.97 -30.82 -13.18
CA THR A 441 -16.33 -31.24 -14.54
C THR A 441 -17.55 -30.48 -15.06
N TYR A 442 -17.64 -30.40 -16.40
CA TYR A 442 -18.86 -30.08 -17.12
C TYR A 442 -19.08 -31.10 -18.24
N ILE A 443 -20.34 -31.24 -18.70
CA ILE A 443 -20.66 -32.06 -19.87
C ILE A 443 -20.52 -31.22 -21.12
N ASP A 444 -19.60 -31.63 -22.00
CA ASP A 444 -19.37 -30.95 -23.26
C ASP A 444 -20.39 -31.32 -24.35
N LYS A 445 -20.30 -30.66 -25.52
CA LYS A 445 -21.20 -30.85 -26.68
C LYS A 445 -21.28 -32.29 -27.16
N ASP A 446 -20.21 -33.04 -27.01
CA ASP A 446 -20.09 -34.45 -27.40
C ASP A 446 -20.60 -35.42 -26.33
N GLY A 447 -21.11 -34.90 -25.19
CA GLY A 447 -21.59 -35.71 -24.05
C GLY A 447 -20.49 -36.21 -23.13
N THR A 448 -19.23 -35.87 -23.39
CA THR A 448 -18.09 -36.24 -22.51
C THR A 448 -17.95 -35.29 -21.34
N LYS A 449 -17.36 -35.79 -20.25
CA LYS A 449 -16.95 -34.94 -19.12
C LYS A 449 -15.62 -34.29 -19.43
N LYS A 450 -15.56 -32.96 -19.27
CA LYS A 450 -14.33 -32.18 -19.38
C LYS A 450 -14.10 -31.34 -18.13
N THR A 451 -12.85 -31.02 -17.83
CA THR A 451 -12.46 -30.12 -16.74
C THR A 451 -12.57 -28.67 -17.23
N PRO A 452 -13.24 -27.75 -16.49
CA PRO A 452 -13.26 -26.34 -16.84
C PRO A 452 -11.89 -25.70 -16.59
N VAL A 453 -11.63 -24.59 -17.25
CA VAL A 453 -10.53 -23.68 -16.91
C VAL A 453 -11.06 -22.60 -15.97
N VAL A 454 -10.23 -22.05 -15.08
CA VAL A 454 -10.64 -21.00 -14.18
C VAL A 454 -9.80 -19.73 -14.40
N LEU A 455 -10.47 -18.59 -14.50
CA LEU A 455 -9.82 -17.30 -14.38
C LEU A 455 -10.05 -16.78 -12.96
N HIS A 456 -8.98 -16.52 -12.23
CA HIS A 456 -9.00 -15.80 -10.96
C HIS A 456 -8.78 -14.32 -11.23
N ARG A 457 -9.60 -13.43 -10.67
CA ARG A 457 -9.38 -12.01 -10.89
C ARG A 457 -9.70 -11.16 -9.66
N ALA A 458 -8.96 -10.09 -9.49
CA ALA A 458 -9.26 -9.02 -8.57
C ALA A 458 -9.19 -7.68 -9.33
N ILE A 459 -10.30 -6.91 -9.32
CA ILE A 459 -10.37 -5.62 -10.03
C ILE A 459 -9.83 -4.50 -9.14
N LEU A 460 -10.42 -4.32 -7.95
CA LEU A 460 -9.95 -3.34 -6.95
C LEU A 460 -8.78 -3.87 -6.11
N GLY A 461 -8.33 -5.11 -6.35
CA GLY A 461 -7.46 -5.80 -5.40
C GLY A 461 -8.17 -6.02 -4.06
N SER A 462 -7.55 -5.69 -2.92
CA SER A 462 -8.31 -5.55 -1.68
C SER A 462 -8.92 -4.16 -1.56
N LEU A 463 -10.16 -4.08 -1.05
CA LEU A 463 -10.83 -2.79 -0.80
C LEU A 463 -10.02 -1.92 0.16
N ASP A 464 -9.36 -2.56 1.13
CA ASP A 464 -8.47 -1.92 2.10
C ASP A 464 -7.32 -1.18 1.41
N ARG A 465 -6.58 -1.89 0.53
CA ARG A 465 -5.47 -1.32 -0.24
C ARG A 465 -5.95 -0.27 -1.24
N PHE A 466 -7.07 -0.53 -1.91
CA PHE A 466 -7.65 0.41 -2.86
C PHE A 466 -8.07 1.71 -2.17
N MET A 467 -8.65 1.61 -0.97
CA MET A 467 -8.98 2.79 -0.16
C MET A 467 -7.71 3.55 0.27
N ALA A 468 -6.64 2.85 0.69
CA ALA A 468 -5.35 3.50 0.96
C ALA A 468 -4.84 4.24 -0.28
N TYR A 469 -4.86 3.60 -1.45
CA TYR A 469 -4.46 4.19 -2.72
C TYR A 469 -5.22 5.48 -3.04
N ILE A 470 -6.55 5.45 -2.98
CA ILE A 470 -7.37 6.64 -3.29
C ILE A 470 -7.10 7.77 -2.29
N LEU A 471 -6.98 7.46 -1.00
CA LEU A 471 -6.66 8.47 0.03
C LEU A 471 -5.33 9.14 -0.24
N GLU A 472 -4.31 8.37 -0.64
CA GLU A 472 -2.98 8.88 -0.97
C GLU A 472 -2.98 9.70 -2.27
N GLU A 473 -3.68 9.26 -3.32
CA GLU A 473 -3.79 9.98 -4.59
C GLU A 473 -4.52 11.32 -4.44
N THR A 474 -5.62 11.33 -3.70
CA THR A 474 -6.48 12.51 -3.53
C THR A 474 -6.11 13.38 -2.33
N LYS A 475 -5.09 13.02 -1.52
CA LYS A 475 -4.82 13.66 -0.21
C LYS A 475 -6.05 13.67 0.70
N GLY A 476 -6.91 12.65 0.58
CA GLY A 476 -8.19 12.55 1.30
C GLY A 476 -9.35 13.36 0.70
N ASN A 477 -9.14 14.12 -0.37
CA ASN A 477 -10.22 14.83 -1.06
C ASN A 477 -10.99 13.87 -1.97
N LEU A 478 -11.78 12.99 -1.35
CA LEU A 478 -12.53 11.96 -2.07
C LEU A 478 -13.54 12.57 -3.04
N PRO A 479 -13.81 11.91 -4.19
CA PRO A 479 -14.95 12.28 -5.04
C PRO A 479 -16.25 12.28 -4.24
N LEU A 480 -17.19 13.14 -4.58
CA LEU A 480 -18.42 13.34 -3.81
C LEU A 480 -19.20 12.05 -3.54
N TRP A 481 -19.28 11.16 -4.54
CA TRP A 481 -19.98 9.89 -4.41
C TRP A 481 -19.33 8.92 -3.39
N LEU A 482 -18.01 9.05 -3.14
CA LEU A 482 -17.27 8.26 -2.13
C LEU A 482 -17.19 8.97 -0.77
N ALA A 483 -17.33 10.29 -0.72
CA ALA A 483 -17.15 11.05 0.51
C ALA A 483 -18.11 10.56 1.61
N PRO A 484 -17.62 10.18 2.80
CA PRO A 484 -18.46 9.67 3.88
C PRO A 484 -19.44 10.73 4.41
N VAL A 485 -19.04 12.00 4.36
CA VAL A 485 -19.85 13.19 4.59
C VAL A 485 -19.74 14.02 3.33
N GLN A 486 -20.83 14.17 2.60
CA GLN A 486 -20.86 14.88 1.32
C GLN A 486 -21.03 16.39 1.51
N ALA A 487 -21.81 16.76 2.52
CA ALA A 487 -22.01 18.16 2.89
C ALA A 487 -22.08 18.32 4.41
N ARG A 488 -21.58 19.44 4.92
CA ARG A 488 -21.74 19.78 6.34
C ARG A 488 -22.39 21.15 6.48
N ILE A 489 -23.52 21.19 7.17
CA ILE A 489 -24.27 22.42 7.50
C ILE A 489 -23.62 23.04 8.74
N ILE A 490 -23.28 24.33 8.66
CA ILE A 490 -22.65 25.10 9.73
C ILE A 490 -23.45 26.39 9.93
N PRO A 491 -24.42 26.42 10.86
CA PRO A 491 -25.12 27.64 11.20
C PRO A 491 -24.18 28.69 11.78
N VAL A 492 -24.25 29.96 11.35
CA VAL A 492 -23.33 30.99 11.86
C VAL A 492 -23.53 31.29 13.35
N LYS A 493 -24.77 31.09 13.86
CA LYS A 493 -25.15 31.24 15.27
C LYS A 493 -26.06 30.10 15.70
N ASN A 494 -25.62 29.32 16.67
CA ASN A 494 -26.38 28.15 17.16
C ASN A 494 -27.51 28.53 18.13
N GLU A 495 -27.55 29.77 18.64
CA GLU A 495 -28.61 30.25 19.54
C GLU A 495 -29.78 30.86 18.79
N ASP A 496 -29.77 30.97 17.47
CA ASP A 496 -30.83 31.55 16.65
C ASP A 496 -31.84 30.44 16.26
N GLU A 497 -33.02 30.48 16.84
CA GLU A 497 -34.05 29.43 16.69
C GLU A 497 -34.52 29.29 15.23
N GLU A 498 -34.71 30.40 14.49
CA GLU A 498 -35.14 30.35 13.08
C GLU A 498 -34.06 29.74 12.19
N LEU A 499 -32.80 30.10 12.44
CA LEU A 499 -31.68 29.56 11.72
C LEU A 499 -31.48 28.05 11.99
N ASN A 500 -31.65 27.63 13.24
CA ASN A 500 -31.57 26.21 13.59
C ASN A 500 -32.72 25.41 12.94
N ALA A 501 -33.95 25.93 12.98
CA ALA A 501 -35.08 25.28 12.33
C ALA A 501 -34.86 25.09 10.83
N TYR A 502 -34.35 26.11 10.11
CA TYR A 502 -34.02 26.02 8.70
C TYR A 502 -32.86 25.06 8.44
N SER A 503 -31.84 25.05 9.31
CA SER A 503 -30.70 24.14 9.19
C SER A 503 -31.12 22.68 9.30
N HIS A 504 -32.03 22.35 10.22
CA HIS A 504 -32.60 21.01 10.38
C HIS A 504 -33.57 20.64 9.24
N GLU A 505 -34.36 21.62 8.72
CA GLU A 505 -35.18 21.40 7.52
C GLU A 505 -34.27 21.03 6.32
N LEU A 506 -33.18 21.76 6.11
CA LEU A 506 -32.24 21.49 5.03
C LEU A 506 -31.52 20.15 5.23
N LEU A 507 -31.12 19.81 6.47
CA LEU A 507 -30.57 18.51 6.82
C LEU A 507 -31.49 17.37 6.39
N SER A 508 -32.78 17.44 6.84
CA SER A 508 -33.77 16.41 6.50
C SER A 508 -34.03 16.34 5.00
N TYR A 509 -34.16 17.51 4.34
CA TYR A 509 -34.36 17.58 2.89
C TYR A 509 -33.23 16.91 2.09
N LEU A 510 -31.98 17.13 2.45
CA LEU A 510 -30.82 16.52 1.78
C LEU A 510 -30.71 15.03 2.09
N ASP A 511 -30.92 14.62 3.35
CA ASP A 511 -30.84 13.22 3.79
C ASP A 511 -31.92 12.35 3.13
N GLU A 512 -33.19 12.81 3.11
CA GLU A 512 -34.31 12.14 2.44
C GLU A 512 -34.07 11.97 0.92
N ASN A 513 -33.21 12.82 0.35
CA ASN A 513 -32.79 12.75 -1.05
C ASN A 513 -31.51 11.95 -1.28
N GLY A 514 -31.02 11.26 -0.25
CA GLY A 514 -29.89 10.35 -0.32
C GLY A 514 -28.51 11.02 -0.27
N ILE A 515 -28.43 12.27 0.22
CA ILE A 515 -27.17 12.97 0.44
C ILE A 515 -26.69 12.71 1.87
N ARG A 516 -25.46 12.25 2.04
CA ARG A 516 -24.82 12.07 3.35
C ARG A 516 -24.41 13.43 3.91
N VAL A 517 -25.26 13.99 4.75
CA VAL A 517 -25.13 15.35 5.30
C VAL A 517 -25.06 15.31 6.82
N GLU A 518 -24.24 16.17 7.39
CA GLU A 518 -24.12 16.38 8.84
C GLU A 518 -24.38 17.86 9.17
N ILE A 519 -24.79 18.14 10.40
CA ILE A 519 -24.89 19.51 10.94
C ILE A 519 -23.89 19.67 12.09
N ASP A 520 -23.17 20.80 12.11
CA ASP A 520 -22.24 21.14 13.18
C ASP A 520 -22.84 22.20 14.10
N GLU A 521 -23.38 21.73 15.22
CA GLU A 521 -24.03 22.57 16.25
C GLU A 521 -23.16 22.73 17.49
N ARG A 522 -21.86 22.38 17.41
CA ARG A 522 -20.97 22.53 18.56
C ARG A 522 -20.91 23.98 19.04
N ALA A 523 -20.87 24.19 20.37
CA ALA A 523 -20.71 25.49 21.00
C ALA A 523 -19.31 26.07 20.80
N GLU A 524 -18.90 26.18 19.53
CA GLU A 524 -17.58 26.62 19.10
C GLU A 524 -17.69 27.78 18.09
N LYS A 525 -16.63 28.59 17.97
CA LYS A 525 -16.58 29.68 16.99
C LYS A 525 -16.73 29.14 15.56
N LEU A 526 -17.42 29.89 14.71
CA LEU A 526 -17.62 29.55 13.29
C LEU A 526 -16.31 29.13 12.60
N GLY A 527 -15.23 29.91 12.77
CA GLY A 527 -13.94 29.61 12.17
C GLY A 527 -13.35 28.26 12.62
N TYR A 528 -13.57 27.84 13.87
CA TYR A 528 -13.13 26.53 14.36
C TYR A 528 -13.93 25.39 13.68
N ARG A 529 -15.27 25.53 13.59
CA ARG A 529 -16.14 24.54 12.94
C ARG A 529 -15.83 24.40 11.44
N VAL A 530 -15.60 25.51 10.75
CA VAL A 530 -15.16 25.52 9.35
C VAL A 530 -13.82 24.81 9.21
N ARG A 531 -12.83 25.13 10.08
CA ARG A 531 -11.52 24.46 10.04
C ARG A 531 -11.63 22.96 10.31
N ALA A 532 -12.47 22.52 11.25
CA ALA A 532 -12.68 21.11 11.52
C ALA A 532 -13.23 20.37 10.29
N ALA A 533 -14.21 20.96 9.59
CA ALA A 533 -14.74 20.40 8.35
C ALA A 533 -13.69 20.34 7.22
N GLN A 534 -12.78 21.33 7.15
CA GLN A 534 -11.65 21.32 6.21
C GLN A 534 -10.65 20.21 6.53
N VAL A 535 -10.32 19.97 7.81
CA VAL A 535 -9.42 18.87 8.22
C VAL A 535 -10.05 17.51 7.86
N GLU A 536 -11.36 17.35 8.05
CA GLU A 536 -12.09 16.14 7.70
C GLU A 536 -12.37 16.00 6.19
N LYS A 537 -11.88 16.94 5.36
CA LYS A 537 -12.02 16.90 3.89
C LYS A 537 -13.47 16.82 3.39
N VAL A 538 -14.39 17.48 4.10
CA VAL A 538 -15.80 17.52 3.67
C VAL A 538 -15.92 18.32 2.37
N PRO A 539 -16.46 17.73 1.27
CA PRO A 539 -16.49 18.39 -0.05
C PRO A 539 -17.24 19.71 -0.07
N TYR A 540 -18.42 19.75 0.55
CA TYR A 540 -19.31 20.93 0.58
C TYR A 540 -19.53 21.44 2.01
N LEU A 541 -19.12 22.66 2.29
CA LEU A 541 -19.38 23.36 3.53
C LEU A 541 -20.55 24.32 3.31
N ILE A 542 -21.69 24.03 3.90
CA ILE A 542 -22.91 24.87 3.83
C ILE A 542 -22.90 25.81 5.02
N ILE A 543 -22.75 27.09 4.77
CA ILE A 543 -22.72 28.15 5.81
C ILE A 543 -24.02 28.90 5.73
N LEU A 544 -24.84 28.76 6.78
CA LEU A 544 -26.17 29.36 6.82
C LEU A 544 -26.23 30.55 7.79
N GLY A 545 -26.80 31.64 7.33
CA GLY A 545 -27.12 32.84 8.10
C GLY A 545 -28.58 33.29 7.89
N LYS A 546 -28.91 34.48 8.36
CA LYS A 546 -30.27 35.00 8.27
C LYS A 546 -30.76 35.25 6.84
N ASN A 547 -29.87 35.55 5.91
CA ASN A 547 -30.24 35.76 4.52
C ASN A 547 -30.72 34.47 3.86
N GLU A 548 -30.02 33.36 4.10
CA GLU A 548 -30.38 32.04 3.57
C GLU A 548 -31.75 31.59 4.12
N VAL A 549 -32.02 31.83 5.41
CA VAL A 549 -33.33 31.56 6.01
C VAL A 549 -34.43 32.35 5.33
N LYS A 550 -34.21 33.66 5.12
CA LYS A 550 -35.21 34.56 4.52
C LYS A 550 -35.49 34.22 3.06
N ASP A 551 -34.48 33.91 2.30
CA ASP A 551 -34.54 33.75 0.85
C ASP A 551 -34.72 32.27 0.43
N GLY A 552 -34.69 31.30 1.35
CA GLY A 552 -34.80 29.87 1.09
C GLY A 552 -33.63 29.31 0.28
N THR A 553 -32.43 29.87 0.46
CA THR A 553 -31.23 29.55 -0.32
C THR A 553 -30.19 28.80 0.49
N VAL A 554 -29.21 28.26 -0.21
CA VAL A 554 -28.04 27.56 0.35
C VAL A 554 -26.77 28.30 -0.08
N SER A 555 -26.00 28.78 0.89
CA SER A 555 -24.65 29.33 0.66
C SER A 555 -23.62 28.25 0.97
N TYR A 556 -22.89 27.82 -0.03
CA TYR A 556 -21.87 26.76 0.13
C TYR A 556 -20.50 27.19 -0.34
N ARG A 557 -19.49 26.49 0.17
CA ARG A 557 -18.08 26.61 -0.19
C ARG A 557 -17.51 25.24 -0.46
N LEU A 558 -16.75 25.08 -1.53
CA LEU A 558 -16.01 23.85 -1.79
C LEU A 558 -14.82 23.69 -0.85
N HIS A 559 -14.44 22.45 -0.59
CA HIS A 559 -13.23 22.17 0.17
C HIS A 559 -12.00 22.83 -0.49
N GLY A 560 -11.17 23.50 0.32
CA GLY A 560 -9.97 24.21 -0.16
C GLY A 560 -10.21 25.57 -0.80
N GLU A 561 -11.45 25.94 -1.08
CA GLU A 561 -11.78 27.24 -1.67
C GLU A 561 -12.19 28.28 -0.61
N GLN A 562 -12.05 29.56 -0.94
CA GLN A 562 -12.46 30.68 -0.10
C GLN A 562 -13.79 31.28 -0.55
N ASP A 563 -14.13 31.13 -1.81
CA ASP A 563 -15.32 31.73 -2.41
C ASP A 563 -16.58 30.98 -1.98
N THR A 564 -17.67 31.75 -1.79
CA THR A 564 -18.98 31.22 -1.40
C THR A 564 -19.95 31.44 -2.55
N THR A 565 -20.69 30.39 -2.91
CA THR A 565 -21.73 30.43 -3.92
C THR A 565 -23.10 30.27 -3.22
N THR A 566 -24.10 31.07 -3.62
CA THR A 566 -25.45 31.00 -3.08
C THR A 566 -26.42 30.62 -4.20
N VAL A 567 -27.21 29.57 -3.97
CA VAL A 567 -28.19 29.04 -4.92
C VAL A 567 -29.48 28.61 -4.20
N PRO A 568 -30.64 28.46 -4.90
CA PRO A 568 -31.81 27.79 -4.36
C PRO A 568 -31.50 26.36 -3.87
N LYS A 569 -32.20 25.90 -2.82
CA LYS A 569 -31.93 24.56 -2.25
C LYS A 569 -32.17 23.42 -3.25
N GLU A 570 -33.12 23.58 -4.17
CA GLU A 570 -33.46 22.62 -5.21
C GLU A 570 -32.33 22.52 -6.26
N GLU A 571 -31.74 23.66 -6.62
CA GLU A 571 -30.61 23.73 -7.55
C GLU A 571 -29.36 23.08 -6.92
N PHE A 572 -29.11 23.36 -5.64
CA PHE A 572 -28.02 22.72 -4.88
C PHE A 572 -28.16 21.20 -4.86
N LEU A 573 -29.34 20.67 -4.55
CA LEU A 573 -29.59 19.23 -4.56
C LEU A 573 -29.40 18.61 -5.95
N ALA A 574 -29.92 19.28 -7.00
CA ALA A 574 -29.76 18.80 -8.38
C ALA A 574 -28.27 18.71 -8.79
N MET A 575 -27.49 19.71 -8.42
CA MET A 575 -26.03 19.74 -8.64
C MET A 575 -25.33 18.57 -7.93
N LEU A 576 -25.62 18.33 -6.65
CA LEU A 576 -25.02 17.20 -5.92
C LEU A 576 -25.40 15.85 -6.55
N LYS A 577 -26.66 15.66 -6.93
CA LYS A 577 -27.12 14.42 -7.57
C LYS A 577 -26.46 14.18 -8.92
N ASP A 578 -26.26 15.23 -9.73
CA ASP A 578 -25.55 15.13 -11.01
C ASP A 578 -24.07 14.73 -10.80
N GLU A 579 -23.40 15.37 -9.85
CA GLU A 579 -22.00 15.06 -9.51
C GLU A 579 -21.83 13.61 -9.01
N ILE A 580 -22.74 13.14 -8.15
CA ILE A 580 -22.75 11.77 -7.65
C ILE A 580 -23.01 10.78 -8.79
N ALA A 581 -24.02 11.04 -9.66
CA ALA A 581 -24.39 10.14 -10.74
C ALA A 581 -23.31 10.02 -11.81
N THR A 582 -22.65 11.12 -12.14
CA THR A 582 -21.57 11.19 -13.13
C THR A 582 -20.21 10.78 -12.58
N LYS A 583 -20.11 10.51 -11.26
CA LYS A 583 -18.85 10.21 -10.55
C LYS A 583 -17.74 11.23 -10.83
N LYS A 584 -18.14 12.49 -10.92
CA LYS A 584 -17.23 13.58 -11.26
C LYS A 584 -16.10 13.67 -10.23
N ILE A 585 -14.87 13.69 -10.70
CA ILE A 585 -13.71 13.94 -9.86
C ILE A 585 -13.46 15.44 -9.87
N ASN A 586 -13.54 16.07 -8.71
CA ASN A 586 -13.26 17.50 -8.60
C ASN A 586 -11.76 17.73 -8.93
N PRO A 587 -11.43 18.61 -9.91
CA PRO A 587 -10.03 18.93 -10.24
C PRO A 587 -9.21 19.44 -9.04
N ALA A 588 -9.85 20.06 -8.05
CA ALA A 588 -9.20 20.46 -6.80
C ALA A 588 -8.76 19.27 -5.93
N ALA A 589 -9.39 18.11 -6.09
CA ALA A 589 -9.00 16.89 -5.39
C ALA A 589 -7.71 16.25 -5.94
N LEU A 590 -7.33 16.59 -7.17
CA LEU A 590 -6.15 16.03 -7.85
C LEU A 590 -4.89 16.92 -7.71
N LYS A 591 -4.98 18.08 -7.05
CA LYS A 591 -3.87 19.00 -6.77
C LYS A 591 -3.33 18.80 -5.35
#